data_5e9a89824aca6fa72cae7e120af0c8db
#
_entry.id   5e9a89824aca6fa72cae7e120af0c8db
#
_cell.length_a   1.000
_cell.length_b   1.000
_cell.length_c   1.000
_cell.angle_alpha   90.00
_cell.angle_beta   90.00
_cell.angle_gamma   90.00
#
_symmetry.space_group_name_H-M   'P 1'
#
loop_
_entity.id
_entity.type
_entity.pdbx_description
1 polymer ?
#
loop_
_entity_poly.entity_id
_entity_poly.type
_entity_poly.pdbx_seq_one_letter_code
_entity_poly.pdbx_strand_id
1 'polypeptide(L)'
;MTVGNDKKNWLSGYKLETFTLFTKNSGNGGNAFHGQFLFIKYWESVGNTVRVDIICSDTYGFLDSLPIRSGDAIELVITHPSRKEPFEFVAKKKNRLIISDIVGATREAKREMYTLQCVTETTLSNHTTRCPEKYKGKPSDSAKTILKKVLKVGKKRMGTWHESSNKYDFMGNYIRPIELCNRLAAKSVSKKTSKSSASKGSMGFVFFENETDGYNFVSIDEVMSSKPKYIEYQLQSFKNPLKPDNYTI
;
A
#
# COMPACT_ATOMS: atom_id res chain seq x y z
N MET A 1 7.79 -29.93 -24.82
CA MET A 1 8.79 -28.86 -24.96
C MET A 1 8.93 -28.19 -23.61
N THR A 2 9.99 -28.48 -22.89
CA THR A 2 10.34 -27.92 -21.59
C THR A 2 10.79 -26.47 -21.80
N VAL A 3 10.04 -25.54 -21.27
CA VAL A 3 10.41 -24.11 -21.26
C VAL A 3 11.63 -23.97 -20.37
N GLY A 4 12.75 -23.63 -20.98
CA GLY A 4 14.04 -23.45 -20.32
C GLY A 4 13.97 -22.41 -19.22
N ASN A 5 14.60 -22.74 -18.12
CA ASN A 5 14.83 -21.91 -16.95
C ASN A 5 15.75 -20.72 -17.33
N ASP A 6 15.21 -19.65 -17.84
CA ASP A 6 15.93 -18.40 -18.09
C ASP A 6 16.20 -17.64 -16.79
N LYS A 7 17.01 -18.26 -15.92
CA LYS A 7 17.51 -17.61 -14.69
C LYS A 7 18.62 -16.56 -14.93
N LYS A 8 18.96 -16.28 -16.19
CA LYS A 8 20.21 -15.52 -16.50
C LYS A 8 20.06 -14.03 -16.78
N ASN A 9 18.87 -13.47 -16.88
CA ASN A 9 18.70 -12.05 -17.30
C ASN A 9 18.04 -11.14 -16.26
N TRP A 10 18.07 -11.47 -14.99
CA TRP A 10 17.36 -10.74 -13.94
C TRP A 10 18.21 -9.72 -13.17
N LEU A 11 19.38 -9.35 -13.66
CA LEU A 11 20.27 -8.41 -12.96
C LEU A 11 19.71 -6.98 -12.79
N SER A 12 18.59 -6.65 -13.45
CA SER A 12 17.96 -5.32 -13.32
C SER A 12 16.46 -5.32 -13.57
N GLY A 13 15.78 -6.46 -13.64
CA GLY A 13 14.46 -6.51 -14.25
C GLY A 13 13.33 -6.97 -13.35
N TYR A 14 12.38 -6.09 -13.08
CA TYR A 14 11.00 -6.51 -12.85
C TYR A 14 10.35 -6.92 -14.17
N LYS A 15 9.41 -7.86 -14.10
CA LYS A 15 8.57 -8.25 -15.24
C LYS A 15 7.15 -7.76 -15.00
N LEU A 16 6.65 -6.96 -15.92
CA LEU A 16 5.27 -6.53 -15.93
C LEU A 16 4.41 -7.66 -16.52
N GLU A 17 3.63 -8.34 -15.69
CA GLU A 17 2.76 -9.44 -16.12
C GLU A 17 1.41 -8.93 -16.62
N THR A 18 0.85 -7.97 -15.90
CA THR A 18 -0.45 -7.38 -16.24
C THR A 18 -0.41 -5.88 -16.00
N PHE A 19 -0.86 -5.13 -16.98
CA PHE A 19 -1.22 -3.73 -16.84
C PHE A 19 -2.47 -3.49 -17.67
N THR A 20 -3.61 -3.45 -17.00
CA THR A 20 -4.92 -3.34 -17.64
C THR A 20 -5.67 -2.14 -17.09
N LEU A 21 -6.11 -1.28 -17.96
CA LEU A 21 -6.92 -0.11 -17.68
C LEU A 21 -8.40 -0.43 -17.90
N PHE A 22 -9.23 -0.14 -16.92
CA PHE A 22 -10.68 -0.29 -16.96
C PHE A 22 -11.32 1.08 -16.96
N THR A 23 -11.68 1.55 -18.13
CA THR A 23 -12.47 2.77 -18.31
C THR A 23 -13.95 2.44 -18.33
N LYS A 24 -14.81 3.43 -18.19
CA LYS A 24 -16.28 3.26 -18.26
C LYS A 24 -16.74 2.57 -19.55
N ASN A 25 -15.97 2.68 -20.62
CA ASN A 25 -16.29 2.16 -21.95
C ASN A 25 -15.57 0.85 -22.29
N SER A 26 -14.67 0.35 -21.44
CA SER A 26 -13.82 -0.82 -21.76
C SER A 26 -14.48 -2.18 -21.57
N GLY A 27 -15.74 -2.24 -21.15
CA GLY A 27 -16.39 -3.50 -20.84
C GLY A 27 -15.69 -4.29 -19.71
N ASN A 28 -16.01 -5.58 -19.57
CA ASN A 28 -15.48 -6.42 -18.49
C ASN A 28 -14.01 -6.83 -18.67
N GLY A 29 -13.44 -6.73 -19.87
CA GLY A 29 -12.08 -7.19 -20.17
C GLY A 29 -10.99 -6.13 -19.94
N GLY A 30 -11.36 -4.86 -19.84
CA GLY A 30 -10.40 -3.76 -19.77
C GLY A 30 -9.58 -3.61 -21.04
N ASN A 31 -8.66 -2.65 -21.05
CA ASN A 31 -7.72 -2.40 -22.13
C ASN A 31 -6.29 -2.70 -21.67
N ALA A 32 -5.57 -3.57 -22.40
CA ALA A 32 -4.17 -3.85 -22.11
C ALA A 32 -3.32 -2.60 -22.39
N PHE A 33 -2.50 -2.21 -21.42
CA PHE A 33 -1.77 -0.94 -21.43
C PHE A 33 -0.24 -1.11 -21.31
N HIS A 34 0.26 -2.33 -21.58
CA HIS A 34 1.66 -2.70 -21.36
C HIS A 34 2.68 -1.84 -22.12
N GLY A 35 2.36 -1.44 -23.35
CA GLY A 35 3.28 -0.70 -24.21
C GLY A 35 3.50 0.76 -23.81
N GLN A 36 2.75 1.28 -22.87
CA GLN A 36 2.76 2.68 -22.47
C GLN A 36 3.49 2.94 -21.15
N PHE A 37 3.92 1.88 -20.51
CA PHE A 37 4.51 1.92 -19.19
C PHE A 37 6.01 2.28 -19.26
N LEU A 38 6.43 3.29 -18.51
CA LEU A 38 7.84 3.61 -18.29
C LEU A 38 8.34 3.12 -16.95
N PHE A 39 7.77 3.60 -15.87
CA PHE A 39 8.10 3.12 -14.54
C PHE A 39 7.03 3.43 -13.50
N ILE A 40 7.12 2.78 -12.34
CA ILE A 40 6.22 2.90 -11.21
C ILE A 40 6.97 3.46 -10.01
N LYS A 41 6.34 4.40 -9.31
CA LYS A 41 6.70 4.82 -7.97
C LYS A 41 5.65 4.28 -7.00
N TYR A 42 6.08 3.44 -6.09
CA TYR A 42 5.25 2.90 -5.02
C TYR A 42 5.56 3.59 -3.70
N TRP A 43 4.52 4.02 -3.03
CA TRP A 43 4.62 4.71 -1.75
C TRP A 43 3.87 3.95 -0.68
N GLU A 44 4.60 3.54 0.34
CA GLU A 44 4.09 2.91 1.54
C GLU A 44 4.73 3.58 2.74
N SER A 45 3.92 4.05 3.67
CA SER A 45 4.41 4.72 4.87
C SER A 45 3.48 4.53 6.05
N VAL A 46 4.05 4.58 7.24
CA VAL A 46 3.30 4.53 8.51
C VAL A 46 2.33 5.71 8.59
N GLY A 47 1.11 5.44 8.99
CA GLY A 47 0.05 6.44 9.11
C GLY A 47 -0.69 6.75 7.81
N ASN A 48 -0.27 6.17 6.68
CA ASN A 48 -0.85 6.44 5.38
C ASN A 48 -1.40 5.18 4.69
N THR A 49 -2.10 5.42 3.61
CA THR A 49 -2.53 4.39 2.67
C THR A 49 -1.56 4.28 1.51
N VAL A 50 -1.62 3.19 0.79
CA VAL A 50 -0.81 2.94 -0.41
C VAL A 50 -1.15 3.95 -1.49
N ARG A 51 -0.10 4.48 -2.11
CA ARG A 51 -0.17 5.31 -3.32
C ARG A 51 0.77 4.75 -4.38
N VAL A 52 0.35 4.79 -5.62
CA VAL A 52 1.13 4.34 -6.77
C VAL A 52 1.08 5.41 -7.86
N ASP A 53 2.24 5.90 -8.28
CA ASP A 53 2.35 6.78 -9.42
C ASP A 53 2.91 5.99 -10.61
N ILE A 54 2.17 5.94 -11.70
CA ILE A 54 2.53 5.20 -12.91
C ILE A 54 2.87 6.22 -14.00
N ILE A 55 4.12 6.23 -14.43
CA ILE A 55 4.58 7.13 -15.48
C ILE A 55 4.45 6.41 -16.82
N CYS A 56 3.70 7.02 -17.71
CA CYS A 56 3.40 6.51 -19.03
C CYS A 56 4.06 7.35 -20.11
N SER A 57 4.47 6.68 -21.21
CA SER A 57 4.88 7.32 -22.45
C SER A 57 4.01 6.76 -23.56
N ASP A 58 3.06 7.55 -23.97
CA ASP A 58 2.00 7.17 -24.89
C ASP A 58 2.34 7.62 -26.32
N THR A 59 2.48 6.63 -27.21
CA THR A 59 2.72 6.87 -28.64
C THR A 59 1.48 6.67 -29.49
N TYR A 60 0.39 6.19 -28.90
CA TYR A 60 -0.87 5.87 -29.60
C TYR A 60 -1.98 6.90 -29.34
N GLY A 61 -1.74 7.89 -28.48
CA GLY A 61 -2.74 8.90 -28.14
C GLY A 61 -3.90 8.33 -27.29
N PHE A 62 -3.60 7.50 -26.32
CA PHE A 62 -4.63 6.90 -25.47
C PHE A 62 -5.38 7.92 -24.61
N LEU A 63 -4.75 9.04 -24.23
CA LEU A 63 -5.47 10.11 -23.52
C LEU A 63 -6.62 10.67 -24.35
N ASP A 64 -6.45 10.74 -25.67
CA ASP A 64 -7.47 11.24 -26.58
C ASP A 64 -8.45 10.14 -27.03
N SER A 65 -7.91 8.93 -27.32
CA SER A 65 -8.69 7.81 -27.90
C SER A 65 -9.45 6.99 -26.85
N LEU A 66 -8.83 6.78 -25.67
CA LEU A 66 -9.46 6.22 -24.49
C LEU A 66 -9.61 7.36 -23.49
N PRO A 67 -10.80 7.90 -23.24
CA PRO A 67 -10.96 9.02 -22.32
C PRO A 67 -10.67 8.57 -20.88
N ILE A 68 -9.37 8.46 -20.57
CA ILE A 68 -8.91 8.11 -19.22
C ILE A 68 -9.30 9.21 -18.26
N ARG A 69 -9.91 8.86 -17.14
CA ARG A 69 -10.45 9.81 -16.17
C ARG A 69 -10.12 9.40 -14.73
N SER A 70 -10.14 10.36 -13.84
CA SER A 70 -10.19 10.06 -12.41
C SER A 70 -11.42 9.17 -12.11
N GLY A 71 -11.20 8.12 -11.34
CA GLY A 71 -12.19 7.08 -11.05
C GLY A 71 -12.07 5.83 -11.91
N ASP A 72 -11.31 5.84 -13.00
CA ASP A 72 -11.00 4.64 -13.76
C ASP A 72 -10.08 3.72 -12.95
N ALA A 73 -10.21 2.42 -13.21
CA ALA A 73 -9.50 1.41 -12.43
C ALA A 73 -8.31 0.81 -13.20
N ILE A 74 -7.26 0.46 -12.46
CA ILE A 74 -6.08 -0.20 -13.01
C ILE A 74 -5.86 -1.53 -12.28
N GLU A 75 -5.60 -2.58 -13.03
CA GLU A 75 -5.01 -3.81 -12.53
C GLU A 75 -3.55 -3.91 -12.95
N LEU A 76 -2.70 -4.21 -11.98
CA LEU A 76 -1.26 -4.22 -12.11
C LEU A 76 -0.69 -5.44 -11.43
N VAL A 77 0.12 -6.22 -12.17
CA VAL A 77 0.87 -7.36 -11.63
C VAL A 77 2.31 -7.26 -12.10
N ILE A 78 3.22 -7.21 -11.14
CA ILE A 78 4.66 -7.13 -11.37
C ILE A 78 5.34 -8.24 -10.61
N THR A 79 6.22 -8.98 -11.28
CA THR A 79 7.10 -9.96 -10.65
C THR A 79 8.51 -9.42 -10.57
N HIS A 80 9.18 -9.73 -9.48
CA HIS A 80 10.60 -9.40 -9.27
C HIS A 80 11.32 -10.59 -8.65
N PRO A 81 12.54 -10.93 -9.09
CA PRO A 81 13.26 -12.12 -8.63
C PRO A 81 13.56 -12.15 -7.13
N SER A 82 13.71 -10.98 -6.51
CA SER A 82 13.96 -10.88 -5.07
C SER A 82 12.69 -11.06 -4.21
N ARG A 83 11.50 -11.06 -4.82
CA ARG A 83 10.23 -11.25 -4.11
C ARG A 83 9.70 -12.66 -4.38
N LYS A 84 9.26 -13.33 -3.32
CA LYS A 84 8.59 -14.64 -3.44
C LYS A 84 7.21 -14.54 -4.06
N GLU A 85 6.53 -13.43 -3.79
CA GLU A 85 5.17 -13.17 -4.29
C GLU A 85 5.18 -11.96 -5.23
N PRO A 86 4.36 -11.99 -6.28
CA PRO A 86 4.21 -10.85 -7.18
C PRO A 86 3.64 -9.66 -6.44
N PHE A 87 3.99 -8.48 -6.92
CA PHE A 87 3.39 -7.22 -6.51
C PHE A 87 2.08 -7.06 -7.29
N GLU A 88 0.94 -7.15 -6.61
CA GLU A 88 -0.35 -7.29 -7.27
C GLU A 88 -1.39 -6.29 -6.77
N PHE A 89 -1.95 -5.54 -7.72
CA PHE A 89 -3.15 -4.74 -7.52
C PHE A 89 -4.24 -5.24 -8.46
N VAL A 90 -5.15 -6.07 -7.95
CA VAL A 90 -6.18 -6.74 -8.75
C VAL A 90 -7.53 -6.75 -8.04
N ALA A 91 -8.63 -6.73 -8.80
CA ALA A 91 -9.99 -6.76 -8.25
C ALA A 91 -10.22 -7.98 -7.34
N LYS A 92 -9.65 -9.13 -7.69
CA LYS A 92 -9.76 -10.38 -6.91
C LYS A 92 -9.24 -10.24 -5.48
N LYS A 93 -8.20 -9.44 -5.27
CA LYS A 93 -7.64 -9.14 -3.94
C LYS A 93 -8.32 -7.96 -3.25
N LYS A 94 -9.27 -7.28 -3.92
CA LYS A 94 -9.92 -6.05 -3.45
C LYS A 94 -8.92 -4.93 -3.10
N ASN A 95 -7.85 -4.85 -3.86
CA ASN A 95 -6.83 -3.82 -3.76
C ASN A 95 -6.56 -3.14 -5.12
N ARG A 96 -7.51 -3.23 -6.05
CA ARG A 96 -7.44 -2.56 -7.35
C ARG A 96 -7.09 -1.09 -7.16
N LEU A 97 -6.23 -0.60 -8.03
CA LEU A 97 -5.88 0.82 -8.08
C LEU A 97 -6.96 1.61 -8.79
N ILE A 98 -7.25 2.79 -8.27
CA ILE A 98 -8.14 3.77 -8.88
C ILE A 98 -7.32 5.01 -9.21
N ILE A 99 -7.45 5.53 -10.41
CA ILE A 99 -6.82 6.78 -10.83
C ILE A 99 -7.45 7.91 -10.03
N SER A 100 -6.67 8.56 -9.20
CA SER A 100 -7.12 9.75 -8.46
C SER A 100 -6.90 11.02 -9.28
N ASP A 101 -5.79 11.08 -10.02
CA ASP A 101 -5.44 12.24 -10.83
C ASP A 101 -4.52 11.86 -12.01
N ILE A 102 -4.49 12.71 -13.02
CA ILE A 102 -3.59 12.61 -14.18
C ILE A 102 -2.78 13.91 -14.22
N VAL A 103 -1.48 13.80 -14.00
CA VAL A 103 -0.62 14.98 -13.86
C VAL A 103 0.56 14.96 -14.83
N GLY A 104 1.11 16.14 -15.10
CA GLY A 104 2.32 16.29 -15.90
C GLY A 104 2.15 15.87 -17.36
N ALA A 105 0.94 16.00 -17.91
CA ALA A 105 0.71 15.69 -19.31
C ALA A 105 1.49 16.68 -20.19
N THR A 106 2.45 16.13 -20.94
CA THR A 106 3.25 16.85 -21.94
C THR A 106 3.14 16.16 -23.27
N ARG A 107 2.95 16.93 -24.35
CA ARG A 107 2.85 16.39 -25.70
C ARG A 107 4.08 16.81 -26.51
N GLU A 108 4.82 15.83 -26.98
CA GLU A 108 5.87 15.98 -27.98
C GLU A 108 5.33 15.49 -29.34
N ALA A 109 6.02 15.79 -30.44
CA ALA A 109 5.54 15.52 -31.80
C ALA A 109 5.08 14.07 -32.07
N LYS A 110 5.60 13.08 -31.32
CA LYS A 110 5.33 11.63 -31.54
C LYS A 110 4.94 10.88 -30.28
N ARG A 111 4.87 11.53 -29.12
CA ARG A 111 4.53 10.86 -27.86
C ARG A 111 3.94 11.84 -26.86
N GLU A 112 3.13 11.31 -25.99
CA GLU A 112 2.62 12.00 -24.82
C GLU A 112 3.21 11.36 -23.56
N MET A 113 3.62 12.17 -22.61
CA MET A 113 4.05 11.69 -21.30
C MET A 113 3.10 12.20 -20.24
N TYR A 114 2.68 11.34 -19.35
CA TYR A 114 1.82 11.69 -18.23
C TYR A 114 2.01 10.72 -17.06
N THR A 115 1.58 11.14 -15.91
CA THR A 115 1.63 10.33 -14.68
C THR A 115 0.21 10.06 -14.20
N LEU A 116 -0.15 8.79 -14.09
CA LEU A 116 -1.37 8.34 -13.43
C LEU A 116 -1.09 8.23 -11.93
N GLN A 117 -1.69 9.10 -11.13
CA GLN A 117 -1.66 8.99 -9.69
C GLN A 117 -2.78 8.08 -9.24
N CYS A 118 -2.42 6.99 -8.57
CA CYS A 118 -3.36 5.94 -8.21
C CYS A 118 -3.39 5.71 -6.71
N VAL A 119 -4.56 5.40 -6.21
CA VAL A 119 -4.81 5.01 -4.81
C VAL A 119 -5.65 3.73 -4.78
N THR A 120 -5.71 3.07 -3.63
CA THR A 120 -6.62 1.92 -3.47
C THR A 120 -8.08 2.39 -3.42
N GLU A 121 -9.00 1.53 -3.85
CA GLU A 121 -10.45 1.80 -3.80
C GLU A 121 -10.93 2.20 -2.41
N THR A 122 -10.35 1.61 -1.37
CA THR A 122 -10.68 1.96 0.02
C THR A 122 -10.23 3.36 0.38
N THR A 123 -9.09 3.81 -0.14
CA THR A 123 -8.60 5.18 0.05
C THR A 123 -9.54 6.19 -0.58
N LEU A 124 -10.04 5.91 -1.77
CA LEU A 124 -11.04 6.75 -2.42
C LEU A 124 -12.32 6.82 -1.58
N SER A 125 -12.82 5.66 -1.12
CA SER A 125 -13.99 5.59 -0.24
C SER A 125 -13.81 6.37 1.07
N ASN A 126 -12.59 6.39 1.64
CA ASN A 126 -12.28 7.17 2.83
C ASN A 126 -12.48 8.68 2.64
N HIS A 127 -12.25 9.20 1.44
CA HIS A 127 -12.44 10.64 1.17
C HIS A 127 -13.91 11.06 1.21
N THR A 128 -14.81 10.18 0.82
CA THR A 128 -16.26 10.44 0.75
C THR A 128 -17.02 10.03 2.02
N THR A 129 -16.42 9.18 2.83
CA THR A 129 -17.08 8.60 4.01
C THR A 129 -16.69 9.35 5.29
N ARG A 130 -17.61 9.37 6.26
CA ARG A 130 -17.43 10.00 7.58
C ARG A 130 -17.90 9.05 8.67
N CYS A 131 -17.35 9.20 9.88
CA CYS A 131 -17.69 8.43 11.06
C CYS A 131 -18.52 9.28 12.04
N PRO A 132 -19.87 9.23 11.99
CA PRO A 132 -20.72 9.99 12.91
C PRO A 132 -20.96 9.26 14.24
N GLU A 133 -20.69 7.96 14.31
CA GLU A 133 -21.14 7.07 15.39
C GLU A 133 -20.32 7.24 16.67
N LYS A 134 -20.90 6.77 17.78
CA LYS A 134 -20.21 6.58 19.06
C LYS A 134 -19.56 5.21 19.08
N TYR A 135 -18.27 5.20 19.45
CA TYR A 135 -17.47 3.99 19.61
C TYR A 135 -17.13 3.77 21.08
N LYS A 136 -17.20 2.52 21.54
CA LYS A 136 -16.94 2.15 22.93
C LYS A 136 -15.98 0.97 23.01
N GLY A 137 -15.19 0.92 24.09
CA GLY A 137 -14.32 -0.20 24.39
C GLY A 137 -12.89 0.01 23.94
N LYS A 138 -12.23 -1.05 23.47
CA LYS A 138 -10.82 -0.97 23.07
C LYS A 138 -10.64 -0.20 21.77
N PRO A 139 -9.64 0.71 21.68
CA PRO A 139 -9.30 1.38 20.41
C PRO A 139 -9.06 0.42 19.25
N SER A 140 -8.38 -0.70 19.47
CA SER A 140 -8.14 -1.73 18.45
C SER A 140 -9.43 -2.31 17.87
N ASP A 141 -10.45 -2.54 18.70
CA ASP A 141 -11.74 -3.08 18.27
C ASP A 141 -12.57 -2.03 17.53
N SER A 142 -12.49 -0.78 17.99
CA SER A 142 -13.12 0.35 17.33
C SER A 142 -12.52 0.58 15.93
N ALA A 143 -11.19 0.57 15.79
CA ALA A 143 -10.53 0.68 14.50
C ALA A 143 -10.92 -0.46 13.54
N LYS A 144 -10.99 -1.69 14.05
CA LYS A 144 -11.44 -2.85 13.28
C LYS A 144 -12.89 -2.72 12.81
N THR A 145 -13.74 -2.18 13.68
CA THR A 145 -15.15 -1.91 13.36
C THR A 145 -15.29 -0.84 12.28
N ILE A 146 -14.52 0.24 12.37
CA ILE A 146 -14.49 1.31 11.37
C ILE A 146 -14.11 0.75 10.00
N LEU A 147 -13.01 0.01 9.90
CA LEU A 147 -12.59 -0.58 8.63
C LEU A 147 -13.64 -1.52 8.04
N LYS A 148 -14.20 -2.42 8.87
CA LYS A 148 -15.16 -3.43 8.38
C LYS A 148 -16.53 -2.86 8.04
N LYS A 149 -17.11 -2.01 8.92
CA LYS A 149 -18.46 -1.53 8.77
C LYS A 149 -18.56 -0.27 7.93
N VAL A 150 -17.63 0.67 8.11
CA VAL A 150 -17.67 1.97 7.46
C VAL A 150 -17.00 1.92 6.09
N LEU A 151 -15.76 1.40 6.00
CA LEU A 151 -15.03 1.29 4.74
C LEU A 151 -15.25 -0.05 4.02
N LYS A 152 -15.98 -0.99 4.63
CA LYS A 152 -16.31 -2.30 4.04
C LYS A 152 -15.08 -3.11 3.61
N VAL A 153 -13.97 -2.93 4.32
CA VAL A 153 -12.71 -3.65 4.07
C VAL A 153 -12.92 -5.16 4.26
N GLY A 154 -12.56 -5.94 3.27
CA GLY A 154 -12.68 -7.40 3.30
C GLY A 154 -11.72 -8.05 4.29
N LYS A 155 -12.09 -9.23 4.84
CA LYS A 155 -11.24 -9.97 5.80
C LYS A 155 -9.82 -10.21 5.29
N LYS A 156 -9.64 -10.46 3.99
CA LYS A 156 -8.33 -10.70 3.35
C LYS A 156 -7.40 -9.47 3.32
N ARG A 157 -7.97 -8.28 3.54
CA ARG A 157 -7.23 -7.01 3.60
C ARG A 157 -7.06 -6.50 5.05
N MET A 158 -7.28 -7.37 6.03
CA MET A 158 -7.00 -7.11 7.44
C MET A 158 -5.73 -7.87 7.80
N GLY A 159 -4.62 -7.17 7.78
CA GLY A 159 -3.29 -7.72 8.04
C GLY A 159 -3.00 -7.93 9.53
N THR A 160 -1.81 -7.60 9.98
CA THR A 160 -1.40 -7.76 11.37
C THR A 160 -2.20 -6.85 12.29
N TRP A 161 -2.81 -7.44 13.32
CA TRP A 161 -3.69 -6.74 14.23
C TRP A 161 -3.39 -7.05 15.69
N HIS A 162 -2.80 -6.08 16.39
CA HIS A 162 -2.54 -6.20 17.83
C HIS A 162 -3.68 -5.57 18.63
N GLU A 163 -4.02 -6.20 19.77
CA GLU A 163 -5.05 -5.68 20.66
C GLU A 163 -4.50 -4.63 21.61
N SER A 164 -5.24 -3.54 21.78
CA SER A 164 -4.98 -2.58 22.86
C SER A 164 -5.48 -3.08 24.21
N SER A 165 -4.82 -2.67 25.30
CA SER A 165 -5.19 -3.04 26.67
C SER A 165 -6.18 -2.07 27.30
N ASN A 166 -6.13 -0.80 26.92
CA ASN A 166 -6.95 0.28 27.45
C ASN A 166 -8.35 0.33 26.83
N LYS A 167 -9.26 0.96 27.56
CA LYS A 167 -10.58 1.35 27.04
C LYS A 167 -10.56 2.82 26.65
N TYR A 168 -11.26 3.15 25.57
CA TYR A 168 -11.39 4.52 25.08
C TYR A 168 -12.74 4.68 24.37
N ASP A 169 -13.66 5.36 25.04
CA ASP A 169 -14.97 5.67 24.50
C ASP A 169 -14.92 7.07 23.85
N PHE A 170 -15.43 7.19 22.63
CA PHE A 170 -15.36 8.45 21.89
C PHE A 170 -16.47 8.57 20.87
N MET A 171 -16.65 9.80 20.35
CA MET A 171 -17.51 10.12 19.24
C MET A 171 -16.68 10.29 17.96
N GLY A 172 -17.14 9.76 16.84
CA GLY A 172 -16.43 9.83 15.56
C GLY A 172 -16.32 11.24 14.98
N ASN A 173 -17.23 12.15 15.40
CA ASN A 173 -17.22 13.58 15.05
C ASN A 173 -17.06 13.88 13.55
N TYR A 174 -17.64 13.04 12.69
CA TYR A 174 -17.56 13.14 11.23
C TYR A 174 -16.13 13.15 10.68
N ILE A 175 -15.17 12.60 11.43
CA ILE A 175 -13.79 12.43 10.98
C ILE A 175 -13.74 11.33 9.92
N ARG A 176 -12.77 11.44 9.00
CA ARG A 176 -12.53 10.40 7.99
C ARG A 176 -12.09 9.09 8.66
N PRO A 177 -12.55 7.92 8.18
CA PRO A 177 -12.28 6.63 8.81
C PRO A 177 -10.79 6.33 9.06
N ILE A 178 -9.93 6.54 8.06
CA ILE A 178 -8.49 6.26 8.18
C ILE A 178 -7.81 7.22 9.17
N GLU A 179 -8.17 8.49 9.12
CA GLU A 179 -7.68 9.48 10.09
C GLU A 179 -8.11 9.10 11.53
N LEU A 180 -9.34 8.62 11.68
CA LEU A 180 -9.83 8.15 12.97
C LEU A 180 -9.05 6.93 13.46
N CYS A 181 -8.73 5.97 12.57
CA CYS A 181 -7.88 4.82 12.90
C CYS A 181 -6.47 5.26 13.35
N ASN A 182 -5.88 6.26 12.71
CA ASN A 182 -4.59 6.84 13.14
C ASN A 182 -4.68 7.48 14.53
N ARG A 183 -5.75 8.22 14.81
CA ARG A 183 -5.99 8.81 16.14
C ARG A 183 -6.17 7.72 17.19
N LEU A 184 -6.85 6.64 16.86
CA LEU A 184 -7.01 5.48 17.77
C LEU A 184 -5.69 4.76 18.02
N ALA A 185 -4.83 4.63 17.00
CA ALA A 185 -3.49 4.08 17.16
C ALA A 185 -2.67 4.89 18.19
N ALA A 186 -2.69 6.23 18.08
CA ALA A 186 -2.01 7.12 19.01
C ALA A 186 -2.57 7.06 20.45
N LYS A 187 -3.82 6.61 20.63
CA LYS A 187 -4.47 6.45 21.96
C LYS A 187 -4.41 5.02 22.50
N SER A 188 -3.79 4.10 21.78
CA SER A 188 -3.71 2.69 22.15
C SER A 188 -2.50 2.40 23.04
N VAL A 189 -2.69 1.52 24.00
CA VAL A 189 -1.65 1.03 24.91
C VAL A 189 -1.47 -0.46 24.69
N SER A 190 -0.22 -0.93 24.59
CA SER A 190 0.09 -2.33 24.35
C SER A 190 -0.27 -3.23 25.54
N LYS A 191 -0.76 -4.43 25.26
CA LYS A 191 -0.99 -5.46 26.28
C LYS A 191 0.31 -5.93 26.94
N LYS A 192 1.40 -5.98 26.20
CA LYS A 192 2.69 -6.44 26.73
C LYS A 192 3.23 -5.48 27.77
N THR A 193 3.07 -4.19 27.53
CA THR A 193 3.55 -3.13 28.44
C THR A 193 2.72 -3.06 29.70
N SER A 194 1.42 -3.37 29.64
CA SER A 194 0.54 -3.36 30.81
C SER A 194 0.82 -4.47 31.86
N LYS A 195 1.55 -5.52 31.45
CA LYS A 195 1.91 -6.66 32.31
C LYS A 195 3.30 -6.53 32.98
N SER A 196 4.14 -5.66 32.47
CA SER A 196 5.47 -5.41 33.02
C SER A 196 5.44 -4.12 33.84
N SER A 197 5.81 -4.23 35.12
CA SER A 197 5.90 -3.18 36.14
C SER A 197 5.67 -1.72 35.72
N ALA A 198 4.94 -0.97 36.50
CA ALA A 198 4.38 0.37 36.33
C ALA A 198 5.32 1.50 35.82
N SER A 199 6.57 1.21 35.53
CA SER A 199 7.58 2.19 35.11
C SER A 199 7.91 2.18 33.60
N LYS A 200 7.36 1.25 32.82
CA LYS A 200 7.66 1.17 31.40
C LYS A 200 6.52 1.73 30.56
N GLY A 201 6.73 2.89 29.98
CA GLY A 201 5.80 3.50 29.02
C GLY A 201 5.57 2.62 27.80
N SER A 202 4.43 2.79 27.10
CA SER A 202 4.16 2.16 25.82
C SER A 202 4.68 3.05 24.70
N MET A 203 5.33 2.47 23.70
CA MET A 203 5.72 3.18 22.48
C MET A 203 4.50 3.48 21.57
N GLY A 204 3.32 2.95 21.92
CA GLY A 204 2.08 3.17 21.20
C GLY A 204 1.85 2.20 20.04
N PHE A 205 0.94 2.58 19.18
CA PHE A 205 0.54 1.81 18.01
C PHE A 205 0.73 2.62 16.73
N VAL A 206 0.86 1.92 15.62
CA VAL A 206 0.84 2.49 14.29
C VAL A 206 -0.25 1.83 13.46
N PHE A 207 -0.86 2.62 12.59
CA PHE A 207 -1.85 2.15 11.63
C PHE A 207 -1.36 2.52 10.22
N PHE A 208 -1.40 1.57 9.29
CA PHE A 208 -0.97 1.77 7.91
C PHE A 208 -1.55 0.71 6.98
N GLU A 209 -1.52 0.99 5.69
CA GLU A 209 -1.84 0.04 4.63
C GLU A 209 -0.56 -0.39 3.92
N ASN A 210 -0.44 -1.70 3.63
CA ASN A 210 0.58 -2.23 2.71
C ASN A 210 -0.07 -3.04 1.57
N GLU A 211 0.69 -3.31 0.52
CA GLU A 211 0.19 -4.07 -0.63
C GLU A 211 -0.13 -5.52 -0.24
N THR A 212 0.75 -6.17 0.51
CA THR A 212 0.69 -7.62 0.79
C THR A 212 -0.48 -7.97 1.71
N ASP A 213 -0.53 -7.35 2.89
CA ASP A 213 -1.46 -7.73 3.97
C ASP A 213 -2.68 -6.83 4.06
N GLY A 214 -2.60 -5.63 3.50
CA GLY A 214 -3.62 -4.60 3.61
C GLY A 214 -3.46 -3.72 4.84
N TYR A 215 -4.51 -3.58 5.64
CA TYR A 215 -4.53 -2.69 6.79
C TYR A 215 -3.95 -3.35 8.04
N ASN A 216 -3.00 -2.66 8.65
CA ASN A 216 -2.29 -3.12 9.83
C ASN A 216 -2.52 -2.17 11.01
N PHE A 217 -2.72 -2.73 12.20
CA PHE A 217 -2.84 -1.99 13.46
C PHE A 217 -1.90 -2.62 14.46
N VAL A 218 -0.70 -2.08 14.61
CA VAL A 218 0.43 -2.79 15.18
C VAL A 218 1.02 -2.02 16.35
N SER A 219 1.25 -2.72 17.46
CA SER A 219 1.99 -2.18 18.59
C SER A 219 3.48 -2.13 18.27
N ILE A 220 4.10 -0.96 18.43
CA ILE A 220 5.53 -0.77 18.24
C ILE A 220 6.31 -1.66 19.23
N ASP A 221 5.86 -1.75 20.48
CA ASP A 221 6.48 -2.61 21.50
C ASP A 221 6.53 -4.08 21.08
N GLU A 222 5.47 -4.57 20.43
CA GLU A 222 5.40 -5.94 19.96
C GLU A 222 6.30 -6.19 18.74
N VAL A 223 6.38 -5.22 17.84
CA VAL A 223 7.26 -5.29 16.67
C VAL A 223 8.72 -5.30 17.10
N MET A 224 9.12 -4.38 17.98
CA MET A 224 10.50 -4.29 18.46
C MET A 224 10.94 -5.52 19.28
N SER A 225 10.00 -6.24 19.88
CA SER A 225 10.28 -7.49 20.60
C SER A 225 10.23 -8.75 19.71
N SER A 226 9.83 -8.62 18.46
CA SER A 226 9.78 -9.72 17.51
C SER A 226 11.14 -9.97 16.87
N LYS A 227 11.35 -11.19 16.36
CA LYS A 227 12.54 -11.47 15.54
C LYS A 227 12.44 -10.71 14.22
N PRO A 228 13.55 -10.15 13.69
CA PRO A 228 13.55 -9.50 12.40
C PRO A 228 13.11 -10.50 11.31
N LYS A 229 12.32 -10.03 10.36
CA LYS A 229 11.81 -10.86 9.27
C LYS A 229 12.92 -11.24 8.28
N TYR A 230 13.87 -10.36 8.08
CA TYR A 230 15.11 -10.56 7.32
C TYR A 230 16.17 -9.58 7.79
N ILE A 231 17.41 -9.93 7.52
CA ILE A 231 18.58 -9.08 7.80
C ILE A 231 19.22 -8.81 6.44
N GLU A 232 19.41 -7.54 6.11
CA GLU A 232 20.10 -7.12 4.91
C GLU A 232 21.53 -6.73 5.27
N TYR A 233 22.49 -7.37 4.60
CA TYR A 233 23.89 -7.05 4.71
C TYR A 233 24.29 -6.18 3.52
N GLN A 234 24.63 -4.92 3.76
CA GLN A 234 25.16 -4.04 2.73
C GLN A 234 26.68 -4.01 2.83
N LEU A 235 27.36 -4.41 1.74
CA LEU A 235 28.76 -4.10 1.55
C LEU A 235 28.90 -2.60 1.34
N GLN A 236 29.54 -1.90 2.27
CA GLN A 236 29.90 -0.51 2.04
C GLN A 236 30.80 -0.42 0.81
N SER A 237 30.49 0.54 -0.06
CA SER A 237 31.17 0.72 -1.34
C SER A 237 32.69 0.73 -1.19
N PHE A 238 33.39 0.20 -2.18
CA PHE A 238 34.83 -0.01 -2.31
C PHE A 238 35.75 1.18 -2.03
N LYS A 239 35.24 2.29 -1.52
CA LYS A 239 36.09 3.46 -1.16
C LYS A 239 36.94 3.28 0.09
N ASN A 240 36.78 2.19 0.85
CA ASN A 240 37.62 1.88 1.99
C ASN A 240 37.83 0.37 2.14
N PRO A 241 38.72 -0.25 1.31
CA PRO A 241 38.94 -1.70 1.33
C PRO A 241 39.70 -2.21 2.55
N LEU A 242 40.08 -1.34 3.49
CA LEU A 242 41.01 -1.67 4.58
C LEU A 242 40.33 -1.91 5.94
N LYS A 243 39.01 -1.95 6.03
CA LYS A 243 38.32 -2.32 7.28
C LYS A 243 37.30 -3.42 6.98
N PRO A 244 37.66 -4.70 7.24
CA PRO A 244 36.77 -5.83 7.04
C PRO A 244 35.53 -5.83 7.98
N ASP A 245 35.49 -4.92 8.96
CA ASP A 245 34.42 -4.85 9.97
C ASP A 245 33.31 -3.87 9.63
N ASN A 246 33.31 -3.29 8.44
CA ASN A 246 32.28 -2.32 8.01
C ASN A 246 31.13 -3.01 7.26
N TYR A 247 30.51 -4.00 7.89
CA TYR A 247 29.17 -4.44 7.49
C TYR A 247 28.16 -3.69 8.34
N THR A 248 27.29 -2.93 7.70
CA THR A 248 26.10 -2.38 8.36
C THR A 248 24.99 -3.43 8.28
N ILE A 249 24.46 -3.82 9.42
CA ILE A 249 23.30 -4.70 9.56
C ILE A 249 22.04 -3.85 9.53
#